data_1f524a5090ad880c8be398ef3995d580
#
_entry.id   1f524a5090ad880c8be398ef3995d580
#
_cell.length_a   1.000
_cell.length_b   1.000
_cell.length_c   1.000
_cell.angle_alpha   90.00
_cell.angle_beta   90.00
_cell.angle_gamma   90.00
#
_symmetry.space_group_name_H-M   'P 1'
#
loop_
_entity.id
_entity.type
_entity.pdbx_description
1 polymer ?
#
loop_
_entity_poly.entity_id
_entity_poly.type
_entity_poly.pdbx_seq_one_letter_code
_entity_poly.pdbx_strand_id
1 'polypeptide(L)'
;MKNSIFLIPFFFLVIGCSPVERSVGFTTWSDDGTELKYHLGTEASISVVKKFDQLLQEKNYTELNQIFSDTAQFIYHNGVRNSLNEFINLNIRRDSSLAANNETLKWEPQNVFSVDLDPSSGGEHVNMMYLATYESPETKSQFYANLWLYVLNGKIVRVNQYNQSIEN
;
A
#
# COMPACT_ATOMS: atom_id res chain seq x y z
N MET A 1 55.54 -24.06 -45.67
CA MET A 1 55.23 -23.93 -44.23
C MET A 1 53.85 -23.32 -44.08
N LYS A 2 52.82 -24.12 -43.75
CA LYS A 2 51.43 -23.67 -43.57
C LYS A 2 51.18 -23.42 -42.10
N ASN A 3 51.01 -22.17 -41.69
CA ASN A 3 50.62 -21.82 -40.33
C ASN A 3 49.10 -22.00 -40.19
N SER A 4 48.67 -23.04 -39.51
CA SER A 4 47.28 -23.21 -39.07
C SER A 4 47.06 -22.38 -37.78
N ILE A 5 46.31 -21.29 -37.89
CA ILE A 5 45.85 -20.54 -36.75
C ILE A 5 44.63 -21.27 -36.20
N PHE A 6 44.81 -21.85 -34.99
CA PHE A 6 43.75 -22.51 -34.26
C PHE A 6 42.94 -21.44 -33.52
N LEU A 7 41.75 -21.12 -34.08
CA LEU A 7 40.80 -20.21 -33.46
C LEU A 7 40.05 -21.00 -32.36
N ILE A 8 40.38 -20.77 -31.08
CA ILE A 8 39.65 -21.29 -29.97
C ILE A 8 38.38 -20.46 -29.76
N PRO A 9 37.17 -21.05 -29.90
CA PRO A 9 35.95 -20.30 -29.58
C PRO A 9 35.87 -20.14 -28.05
N PHE A 10 35.99 -18.88 -27.59
CA PHE A 10 35.80 -18.52 -26.20
C PHE A 10 34.28 -18.53 -25.91
N PHE A 11 33.83 -19.67 -25.37
CA PHE A 11 32.43 -19.84 -24.95
C PHE A 11 32.22 -19.08 -23.66
N PHE A 12 31.66 -17.87 -23.74
CA PHE A 12 31.18 -17.12 -22.59
C PHE A 12 29.98 -17.86 -21.98
N LEU A 13 30.23 -18.65 -20.95
CA LEU A 13 29.19 -19.14 -20.03
C LEU A 13 28.63 -17.93 -19.25
N VAL A 14 27.58 -17.33 -19.76
CA VAL A 14 26.78 -16.40 -18.97
C VAL A 14 26.03 -17.21 -17.95
N ILE A 15 26.65 -17.39 -16.78
CA ILE A 15 25.96 -17.91 -15.60
C ILE A 15 25.02 -16.79 -15.16
N GLY A 16 23.79 -16.83 -15.65
CA GLY A 16 22.69 -16.00 -15.16
C GLY A 16 22.44 -16.38 -13.71
N CYS A 17 22.97 -15.63 -12.76
CA CYS A 17 22.50 -15.66 -11.40
C CYS A 17 21.04 -15.21 -11.40
N SER A 18 20.10 -16.15 -11.40
CA SER A 18 18.71 -15.83 -11.03
C SER A 18 18.76 -15.27 -9.61
N PRO A 19 18.19 -14.09 -9.34
CA PRO A 19 18.10 -13.60 -7.98
C PRO A 19 17.36 -14.66 -7.15
N VAL A 20 17.93 -15.02 -6.01
CA VAL A 20 17.29 -15.95 -5.08
C VAL A 20 16.04 -15.24 -4.57
N GLU A 21 14.87 -15.71 -4.97
CA GLU A 21 13.60 -15.24 -4.41
C GLU A 21 13.59 -15.50 -2.91
N ARG A 22 13.66 -14.43 -2.12
CA ARG A 22 13.63 -14.52 -0.67
C ARG A 22 12.20 -14.35 -0.19
N SER A 23 11.52 -15.47 0.08
CA SER A 23 10.29 -15.44 0.88
C SER A 23 10.59 -14.83 2.24
N VAL A 24 9.67 -13.98 2.73
CA VAL A 24 9.77 -13.37 4.07
C VAL A 24 9.24 -14.27 5.19
N GLY A 25 8.98 -15.56 4.88
CA GLY A 25 8.52 -16.54 5.86
C GLY A 25 7.02 -16.52 6.15
N PHE A 26 6.24 -15.75 5.39
CA PHE A 26 4.78 -15.77 5.45
C PHE A 26 4.19 -16.46 4.23
N THR A 27 3.04 -17.09 4.44
CA THR A 27 2.28 -17.78 3.39
C THR A 27 0.82 -17.35 3.46
N THR A 28 0.17 -17.25 2.32
CA THR A 28 -1.29 -17.09 2.19
C THR A 28 -1.81 -18.10 1.18
N TRP A 29 -3.13 -18.20 1.05
CA TRP A 29 -3.78 -19.05 0.06
C TRP A 29 -4.66 -18.18 -0.83
N SER A 30 -4.60 -18.45 -2.14
CA SER A 30 -5.55 -17.90 -3.10
C SER A 30 -6.92 -18.55 -2.97
N ASP A 31 -7.94 -18.02 -3.65
CA ASP A 31 -9.32 -18.52 -3.60
C ASP A 31 -9.44 -19.98 -4.11
N ASP A 32 -8.54 -20.42 -4.97
CA ASP A 32 -8.46 -21.80 -5.46
C ASP A 32 -7.65 -22.74 -4.55
N GLY A 33 -7.15 -22.24 -3.42
CA GLY A 33 -6.36 -22.99 -2.44
C GLY A 33 -4.88 -23.12 -2.76
N THR A 34 -4.37 -22.43 -3.77
CA THR A 34 -2.93 -22.40 -4.07
C THR A 34 -2.17 -21.65 -2.99
N GLU A 35 -1.09 -22.25 -2.47
CA GLU A 35 -0.21 -21.61 -1.50
C GLU A 35 0.66 -20.57 -2.19
N LEU A 36 0.59 -19.32 -1.71
CA LEU A 36 1.37 -18.18 -2.17
C LEU A 36 2.34 -17.76 -1.06
N LYS A 37 3.59 -17.53 -1.42
CA LYS A 37 4.61 -17.02 -0.50
C LYS A 37 4.75 -15.53 -0.61
N TYR A 38 4.85 -14.87 0.54
CA TYR A 38 5.14 -13.45 0.58
C TYR A 38 6.59 -13.19 0.18
N HIS A 39 6.77 -12.25 -0.73
CA HIS A 39 8.05 -11.66 -1.11
C HIS A 39 8.12 -10.23 -0.60
N LEU A 40 9.31 -9.67 -0.48
CA LEU A 40 9.44 -8.24 -0.20
C LEU A 40 8.98 -7.46 -1.42
N GLY A 41 8.13 -6.46 -1.19
CA GLY A 41 7.74 -5.51 -2.21
C GLY A 41 8.80 -4.42 -2.42
N THR A 42 8.45 -3.42 -3.20
CA THR A 42 9.37 -2.37 -3.66
C THR A 42 9.19 -1.05 -2.90
N GLU A 43 10.26 -0.25 -2.86
CA GLU A 43 10.19 1.14 -2.40
C GLU A 43 9.30 2.01 -3.29
N ALA A 44 9.10 1.63 -4.55
CA ALA A 44 8.21 2.35 -5.47
C ALA A 44 6.76 2.31 -4.98
N SER A 45 6.25 1.13 -4.59
CA SER A 45 4.91 0.97 -4.04
C SER A 45 4.74 1.67 -2.69
N ILE A 46 5.77 1.63 -1.82
CA ILE A 46 5.79 2.39 -0.57
C ILE A 46 5.68 3.90 -0.86
N SER A 47 6.40 4.40 -1.87
CA SER A 47 6.39 5.82 -2.25
C SER A 47 5.00 6.30 -2.69
N VAL A 48 4.24 5.46 -3.42
CA VAL A 48 2.85 5.76 -3.81
C VAL A 48 1.98 5.93 -2.56
N VAL A 49 2.12 5.04 -1.57
CA VAL A 49 1.32 5.10 -0.34
C VAL A 49 1.75 6.26 0.57
N LYS A 50 3.03 6.59 0.64
CA LYS A 50 3.50 7.82 1.31
C LYS A 50 2.95 9.09 0.66
N LYS A 51 2.84 9.11 -0.67
CA LYS A 51 2.19 10.23 -1.38
C LYS A 51 0.70 10.32 -1.06
N PHE A 52 0.01 9.19 -0.94
CA PHE A 52 -1.38 9.15 -0.46
C PHE A 52 -1.50 9.77 0.93
N ASP A 53 -0.67 9.35 1.88
CA ASP A 53 -0.64 9.91 3.23
C ASP A 53 -0.41 11.43 3.19
N GLN A 54 0.61 11.90 2.47
CA GLN A 54 0.90 13.31 2.32
C GLN A 54 -0.33 14.10 1.83
N LEU A 55 -0.99 13.64 0.77
CA LEU A 55 -2.16 14.31 0.19
C LEU A 55 -3.34 14.37 1.17
N LEU A 56 -3.53 13.34 1.98
CA LEU A 56 -4.55 13.34 3.05
C LEU A 56 -4.21 14.33 4.16
N GLN A 57 -2.96 14.38 4.62
CA GLN A 57 -2.50 15.32 5.64
C GLN A 57 -2.65 16.79 5.16
N GLU A 58 -2.34 17.04 3.91
CA GLU A 58 -2.48 18.35 3.26
C GLU A 58 -3.92 18.69 2.87
N LYS A 59 -4.88 17.73 3.00
CA LYS A 59 -6.27 17.83 2.53
C LYS A 59 -6.37 18.14 1.02
N ASN A 60 -5.37 17.72 0.26
CA ASN A 60 -5.30 17.91 -1.18
C ASN A 60 -6.02 16.78 -1.91
N TYR A 61 -7.34 16.73 -1.76
CA TYR A 61 -8.16 15.66 -2.31
C TYR A 61 -8.21 15.65 -3.85
N THR A 62 -7.96 16.77 -4.49
CA THR A 62 -7.97 16.88 -5.96
C THR A 62 -6.87 16.05 -6.59
N GLU A 63 -5.68 16.00 -5.96
CA GLU A 63 -4.56 15.24 -6.48
C GLU A 63 -4.67 13.73 -6.24
N LEU A 64 -5.59 13.25 -5.42
CA LEU A 64 -5.79 11.81 -5.20
C LEU A 64 -6.08 11.07 -6.50
N ASN A 65 -6.79 11.69 -7.46
CA ASN A 65 -7.05 11.09 -8.77
C ASN A 65 -5.77 10.75 -9.56
N GLN A 66 -4.62 11.37 -9.22
CA GLN A 66 -3.36 11.10 -9.90
C GLN A 66 -2.70 9.79 -9.43
N ILE A 67 -2.99 9.34 -8.21
CA ILE A 67 -2.38 8.16 -7.60
C ILE A 67 -3.34 6.98 -7.42
N PHE A 68 -4.63 7.19 -7.69
CA PHE A 68 -5.64 6.13 -7.66
C PHE A 68 -6.05 5.72 -9.07
N SER A 69 -6.47 4.46 -9.20
CA SER A 69 -7.20 3.99 -10.38
C SER A 69 -8.61 4.55 -10.38
N ASP A 70 -9.19 4.78 -11.56
CA ASP A 70 -10.59 5.23 -11.71
C ASP A 70 -11.61 4.25 -11.13
N THR A 71 -11.22 2.97 -11.01
CA THR A 71 -12.05 1.90 -10.42
C THR A 71 -11.67 1.56 -8.99
N ALA A 72 -10.87 2.40 -8.34
CA ALA A 72 -10.39 2.14 -6.98
C ALA A 72 -11.54 2.00 -5.98
N GLN A 73 -11.38 1.08 -5.04
CA GLN A 73 -12.35 0.79 -4.00
C GLN A 73 -11.75 0.96 -2.61
N PHE A 74 -12.50 1.58 -1.72
CA PHE A 74 -12.24 1.66 -0.29
C PHE A 74 -13.20 0.73 0.43
N ILE A 75 -12.66 -0.25 1.15
CA ILE A 75 -13.42 -1.29 1.84
C ILE A 75 -13.14 -1.16 3.33
N TYR A 76 -14.18 -0.92 4.11
CA TYR A 76 -14.10 -0.77 5.55
C TYR A 76 -14.39 -2.10 6.26
N HIS A 77 -13.94 -2.22 7.51
CA HIS A 77 -14.10 -3.42 8.34
C HIS A 77 -15.55 -3.91 8.47
N ASN A 78 -16.53 -3.03 8.31
CA ASN A 78 -17.96 -3.35 8.34
C ASN A 78 -18.54 -3.77 6.97
N GLY A 79 -17.68 -3.94 5.95
CA GLY A 79 -18.07 -4.35 4.60
C GLY A 79 -18.57 -3.21 3.70
N VAL A 80 -18.68 -1.99 4.20
CA VAL A 80 -19.03 -0.82 3.36
C VAL A 80 -17.94 -0.60 2.32
N ARG A 81 -18.37 -0.35 1.08
CA ARG A 81 -17.49 -0.08 -0.05
C ARG A 81 -17.79 1.28 -0.63
N ASN A 82 -16.75 2.06 -0.84
CA ASN A 82 -16.81 3.38 -1.46
C ASN A 82 -15.92 3.45 -2.69
N SER A 83 -16.36 4.16 -3.70
CA SER A 83 -15.51 4.64 -4.79
C SER A 83 -14.56 5.73 -4.29
N LEU A 84 -13.58 6.11 -5.10
CA LEU A 84 -12.68 7.22 -4.80
C LEU A 84 -13.46 8.53 -4.56
N ASN A 85 -14.46 8.83 -5.39
CA ASN A 85 -15.26 10.04 -5.23
C ASN A 85 -16.06 10.06 -3.92
N GLU A 86 -16.64 8.93 -3.52
CA GLU A 86 -17.33 8.81 -2.24
C GLU A 86 -16.37 8.97 -1.06
N PHE A 87 -15.18 8.36 -1.15
CA PHE A 87 -14.13 8.53 -0.15
C PHE A 87 -13.72 10.00 -0.01
N ILE A 88 -13.46 10.70 -1.11
CA ILE A 88 -13.12 12.13 -1.12
C ILE A 88 -14.23 12.94 -0.45
N ASN A 89 -15.49 12.74 -0.87
CA ASN A 89 -16.63 13.48 -0.32
C ASN A 89 -16.84 13.22 1.17
N LEU A 90 -16.59 11.99 1.63
CA LEU A 90 -16.64 11.64 3.06
C LEU A 90 -15.58 12.40 3.86
N ASN A 91 -14.34 12.47 3.35
CA ASN A 91 -13.26 13.18 4.03
C ASN A 91 -13.51 14.69 4.08
N ILE A 92 -13.98 15.30 2.99
CA ILE A 92 -14.34 16.74 2.97
C ILE A 92 -15.44 17.04 4.00
N ARG A 93 -16.51 16.22 4.05
CA ARG A 93 -17.59 16.39 5.03
C ARG A 93 -17.10 16.21 6.47
N ARG A 94 -16.28 15.21 6.71
CA ARG A 94 -15.66 14.96 8.02
C ARG A 94 -14.84 16.17 8.47
N ASP A 95 -13.96 16.68 7.61
CA ASP A 95 -13.10 17.81 7.95
C ASP A 95 -13.89 19.07 8.23
N SER A 96 -14.98 19.31 7.46
CA SER A 96 -15.89 20.42 7.69
C SER A 96 -16.62 20.30 9.04
N SER A 97 -17.06 19.08 9.39
CA SER A 97 -17.72 18.80 10.67
C SER A 97 -16.76 19.01 11.85
N LEU A 98 -15.56 18.48 11.76
CA LEU A 98 -14.54 18.64 12.80
C LEU A 98 -14.24 20.13 13.05
N ALA A 99 -14.04 20.91 11.99
CA ALA A 99 -13.79 22.34 12.11
C ALA A 99 -14.97 23.09 12.75
N ALA A 100 -16.21 22.75 12.38
CA ALA A 100 -17.40 23.39 12.94
C ALA A 100 -17.59 23.13 14.45
N ASN A 101 -17.10 22.00 14.94
CA ASN A 101 -17.23 21.57 16.33
C ASN A 101 -15.97 21.86 17.18
N ASN A 102 -14.96 22.52 16.66
CA ASN A 102 -13.63 22.67 17.28
C ASN A 102 -12.99 21.32 17.65
N GLU A 103 -13.15 20.34 16.78
CA GLU A 103 -12.61 18.99 16.91
C GLU A 103 -11.43 18.77 15.96
N THR A 104 -10.56 17.85 16.30
CA THR A 104 -9.44 17.46 15.44
C THR A 104 -9.35 15.94 15.32
N LEU A 105 -8.88 15.48 14.18
CA LEU A 105 -8.50 14.08 13.95
C LEU A 105 -7.13 14.06 13.30
N LYS A 106 -6.13 13.57 14.04
CA LYS A 106 -4.75 13.45 13.58
C LYS A 106 -4.45 12.01 13.26
N TRP A 107 -3.73 11.79 12.17
CA TRP A 107 -3.26 10.48 11.72
C TRP A 107 -1.74 10.49 11.74
N GLU A 108 -1.14 9.71 12.63
CA GLU A 108 0.31 9.62 12.81
C GLU A 108 0.81 8.28 12.28
N PRO A 109 1.55 8.26 11.15
CA PRO A 109 2.10 7.03 10.60
C PRO A 109 3.02 6.34 11.61
N GLN A 110 2.83 5.04 11.83
CA GLN A 110 3.64 4.23 12.72
C GLN A 110 4.63 3.35 11.97
N ASN A 111 4.15 2.69 10.93
CA ASN A 111 4.97 1.90 10.04
C ASN A 111 4.38 1.83 8.64
N VAL A 112 5.22 1.49 7.67
CA VAL A 112 4.82 1.16 6.31
C VAL A 112 5.76 0.08 5.77
N PHE A 113 5.20 -0.94 5.12
CA PHE A 113 5.97 -1.96 4.42
C PHE A 113 5.20 -2.48 3.22
N SER A 114 5.92 -3.01 2.23
CA SER A 114 5.34 -3.60 1.02
C SER A 114 5.65 -5.09 0.95
N VAL A 115 4.68 -5.87 0.50
CA VAL A 115 4.82 -7.29 0.20
C VAL A 115 4.21 -7.60 -1.15
N ASP A 116 4.83 -8.54 -1.85
CA ASP A 116 4.36 -9.08 -3.10
C ASP A 116 3.93 -10.54 -2.88
N LEU A 117 2.70 -10.87 -3.24
CA LEU A 117 2.13 -12.20 -3.08
C LEU A 117 2.32 -13.05 -4.33
N ASP A 118 2.49 -12.42 -5.49
CA ASP A 118 2.66 -13.08 -6.76
C ASP A 118 3.47 -12.18 -7.72
N PRO A 119 4.80 -12.30 -7.70
CA PRO A 119 5.69 -11.52 -8.58
C PRO A 119 5.38 -11.67 -10.08
N SER A 120 4.68 -12.74 -10.47
CA SER A 120 4.33 -12.98 -11.88
C SER A 120 3.13 -12.15 -12.37
N SER A 121 2.23 -11.76 -11.46
CA SER A 121 1.01 -11.02 -11.81
C SER A 121 1.17 -9.51 -11.74
N GLY A 122 2.23 -9.03 -11.12
CA GLY A 122 2.50 -7.62 -10.85
C GLY A 122 1.49 -7.01 -9.87
N GLY A 123 1.93 -6.04 -9.12
CA GLY A 123 1.15 -5.41 -8.07
C GLY A 123 1.57 -5.87 -6.68
N GLU A 124 1.51 -4.96 -5.75
CA GLU A 124 2.00 -5.17 -4.39
C GLU A 124 0.98 -4.74 -3.35
N HIS A 125 1.02 -5.42 -2.22
CA HIS A 125 0.25 -5.05 -1.04
C HIS A 125 1.12 -4.20 -0.12
N VAL A 126 0.71 -2.95 0.10
CA VAL A 126 1.38 -2.05 1.04
C VAL A 126 0.53 -1.95 2.30
N ASN A 127 1.13 -2.29 3.43
CA ASN A 127 0.52 -2.06 4.73
C ASN A 127 0.98 -0.71 5.28
N MET A 128 0.05 0.07 5.80
CA MET A 128 0.33 1.31 6.51
C MET A 128 -0.51 1.38 7.77
N MET A 129 0.16 1.52 8.90
CA MET A 129 -0.48 1.63 10.20
C MET A 129 -0.38 3.05 10.74
N TYR A 130 -1.48 3.54 11.31
CA TYR A 130 -1.59 4.83 11.94
C TYR A 130 -2.01 4.71 13.40
N LEU A 131 -1.51 5.59 14.23
CA LEU A 131 -2.16 6.00 15.46
C LEU A 131 -3.04 7.21 15.14
N ALA A 132 -4.35 7.04 15.24
CA ALA A 132 -5.31 8.11 15.05
C ALA A 132 -5.72 8.69 16.41
N THR A 133 -5.64 10.01 16.56
CA THR A 133 -6.05 10.73 17.76
C THR A 133 -7.20 11.66 17.40
N TYR A 134 -8.36 11.40 17.97
CA TYR A 134 -9.51 12.30 17.97
C TYR A 134 -9.49 13.14 19.25
N GLU A 135 -9.67 14.44 19.11
CA GLU A 135 -9.69 15.38 20.23
C GLU A 135 -10.82 16.39 20.03
N SER A 136 -11.67 16.51 21.04
CA SER A 136 -12.70 17.52 21.16
C SER A 136 -12.47 18.37 22.42
N PRO A 137 -13.21 19.46 22.66
CA PRO A 137 -13.10 20.25 23.90
C PRO A 137 -13.31 19.44 25.18
N GLU A 138 -14.03 18.31 25.11
CA GLU A 138 -14.43 17.53 26.27
C GLU A 138 -13.73 16.16 26.36
N THR A 139 -13.28 15.62 25.22
CA THR A 139 -12.78 14.25 25.16
C THR A 139 -11.56 14.11 24.26
N LYS A 140 -10.72 13.12 24.59
CA LYS A 140 -9.63 12.67 23.74
C LYS A 140 -9.67 11.15 23.69
N SER A 141 -9.63 10.62 22.48
CA SER A 141 -9.59 9.17 22.25
C SER A 141 -8.58 8.81 21.16
N GLN A 142 -8.11 7.57 21.21
CA GLN A 142 -7.14 7.06 20.26
C GLN A 142 -7.57 5.68 19.74
N PHE A 143 -7.18 5.39 18.50
CA PHE A 143 -7.35 4.07 17.92
C PHE A 143 -6.24 3.80 16.91
N TYR A 144 -5.94 2.53 16.69
CA TYR A 144 -5.08 2.15 15.56
C TYR A 144 -5.93 1.96 14.31
N ALA A 145 -5.45 2.49 13.18
CA ALA A 145 -6.00 2.21 11.87
C ALA A 145 -4.94 1.49 11.03
N ASN A 146 -5.30 0.32 10.53
CA ASN A 146 -4.46 -0.49 9.68
C ASN A 146 -5.04 -0.48 8.27
N LEU A 147 -4.27 0.04 7.32
CA LEU A 147 -4.62 0.13 5.91
C LEU A 147 -3.81 -0.90 5.10
N TRP A 148 -4.51 -1.72 4.33
CA TRP A 148 -3.92 -2.57 3.31
C TRP A 148 -4.28 -2.00 1.94
N LEU A 149 -3.26 -1.50 1.23
CA LEU A 149 -3.42 -0.88 -0.07
C LEU A 149 -2.86 -1.82 -1.14
N TYR A 150 -3.64 -2.10 -2.18
CA TYR A 150 -3.13 -2.82 -3.33
C TYR A 150 -2.70 -1.80 -4.40
N VAL A 151 -1.40 -1.81 -4.71
CA VAL A 151 -0.76 -0.92 -5.69
C VAL A 151 -0.46 -1.74 -6.94
N LEU A 152 -0.98 -1.30 -8.08
CA LEU A 152 -0.78 -1.94 -9.38
C LEU A 152 -0.38 -0.86 -10.41
N ASN A 153 0.73 -1.07 -11.11
CA ASN A 153 1.24 -0.12 -12.12
C ASN A 153 1.36 1.32 -11.60
N GLY A 154 1.82 1.49 -10.35
CA GLY A 154 1.99 2.79 -9.72
C GLY A 154 0.70 3.49 -9.30
N LYS A 155 -0.44 2.80 -9.30
CA LYS A 155 -1.75 3.29 -8.88
C LYS A 155 -2.30 2.45 -7.74
N ILE A 156 -2.98 3.09 -6.78
CA ILE A 156 -3.75 2.39 -5.76
C ILE A 156 -5.09 1.95 -6.37
N VAL A 157 -5.38 0.66 -6.33
CA VAL A 157 -6.63 0.09 -6.88
C VAL A 157 -7.59 -0.38 -5.80
N ARG A 158 -7.09 -0.59 -4.58
CA ARG A 158 -7.93 -0.98 -3.43
C ARG A 158 -7.30 -0.54 -2.12
N VAL A 159 -8.12 -0.12 -1.19
CA VAL A 159 -7.75 0.16 0.20
C VAL A 159 -8.69 -0.61 1.11
N ASN A 160 -8.17 -1.48 1.95
CA ASN A 160 -8.92 -2.11 3.04
C ASN A 160 -8.51 -1.43 4.35
N GLN A 161 -9.47 -0.95 5.12
CA GLN A 161 -9.23 -0.30 6.40
C GLN A 161 -9.83 -1.08 7.56
N TYR A 162 -9.01 -1.33 8.57
CA TYR A 162 -9.38 -1.97 9.82
C TYR A 162 -9.01 -1.04 10.98
N ASN A 163 -9.93 -0.86 11.92
CA ASN A 163 -9.69 -0.03 13.09
C ASN A 163 -9.72 -0.89 14.34
N GLN A 164 -8.84 -0.58 15.28
CA GLN A 164 -8.76 -1.20 16.59
C GLN A 164 -8.81 -0.12 17.67
N SER A 165 -9.83 -0.14 18.50
CA SER A 165 -9.93 0.77 19.64
C SER A 165 -8.80 0.49 20.65
N ILE A 166 -8.31 1.55 21.28
CA ILE A 166 -7.40 1.47 22.42
C ILE A 166 -8.28 1.67 23.65
N GLU A 167 -8.39 0.64 24.48
CA GLU A 167 -9.04 0.76 25.78
C GLU A 167 -8.08 1.49 26.74
N ASN A 168 -8.55 2.59 27.32
CA ASN A 168 -7.82 3.37 28.32
C ASN A 168 -8.13 2.85 29.73
#